data_9ba269d7711535ce50c0d288db66e7e2
#
_entry.id   9ba269d7711535ce50c0d288db66e7e2
#
_cell.length_a   1.000
_cell.length_b   1.000
_cell.length_c   1.000
_cell.angle_alpha   90.00
_cell.angle_beta   90.00
_cell.angle_gamma   90.00
#
_symmetry.space_group_name_H-M   'P 1'
#
loop_
_entity.id
_entity.type
_entity.pdbx_description
1 polymer ?
#
loop_
_entity_poly.entity_id
_entity_poly.type
_entity_poly.pdbx_seq_one_letter_code
_entity_poly.pdbx_strand_id
1 'polypeptide(L)'
;LPNEVESMILSIPEIEDAMVYGKENIITGQTVVCDVVLKEDMKSKEIKIIIRKYCKDKLASYKIPTKVNIVEKTNFGNRFKKIRRK
;
A
#
# COMPACT_ATOMS: atom_id res chain seq x y z
N LEU A 1 0.45 0.01 13.23
CA LEU A 1 1.59 0.74 12.73
C LEU A 1 1.83 0.40 11.28
N PRO A 2 2.36 1.34 10.50
CA PRO A 2 2.61 1.09 9.09
C PRO A 2 3.51 -0.12 8.84
N ASN A 3 4.44 -0.39 9.73
CA ASN A 3 5.34 -1.52 9.54
C ASN A 3 4.63 -2.86 9.47
N GLU A 4 3.65 -3.03 10.30
CA GLU A 4 2.89 -4.28 10.33
C GLU A 4 2.16 -4.48 9.02
N VAL A 5 1.52 -3.44 8.54
CA VAL A 5 0.76 -3.49 7.31
C VAL A 5 1.71 -3.67 6.12
N GLU A 6 2.81 -2.92 6.12
CA GLU A 6 3.76 -2.98 5.03
C GLU A 6 4.36 -4.37 4.90
N SER A 7 4.71 -5.00 6.01
CA SER A 7 5.25 -6.35 5.97
C SER A 7 4.26 -7.33 5.37
N MET A 8 2.99 -7.18 5.73
CA MET A 8 1.96 -8.05 5.21
C MET A 8 1.82 -7.88 3.70
N ILE A 9 1.82 -6.63 3.24
CA ILE A 9 1.66 -6.35 1.83
C ILE A 9 2.86 -6.84 1.04
N LEU A 10 4.06 -6.70 1.59
CA LEU A 10 5.26 -7.15 0.90
C LEU A 10 5.33 -8.67 0.78
N SER A 11 4.54 -9.40 1.55
CA SER A 11 4.49 -10.86 1.43
C SER A 11 3.64 -11.31 0.24
N ILE A 12 2.93 -10.39 -0.40
CA ILE A 12 2.09 -10.72 -1.54
C ILE A 12 2.97 -10.91 -2.77
N PRO A 13 2.87 -12.06 -3.47
CA PRO A 13 3.77 -12.36 -4.58
C PRO A 13 3.74 -11.34 -5.71
N GLU A 14 2.59 -10.74 -5.96
CA GLU A 14 2.44 -9.80 -7.06
C GLU A 14 3.10 -8.44 -6.81
N ILE A 15 3.47 -8.17 -5.56
CA ILE A 15 3.99 -6.87 -5.19
C ILE A 15 5.50 -6.91 -5.05
N GLU A 16 6.16 -5.99 -5.73
CA GLU A 16 7.61 -5.89 -5.67
C GLU A 16 8.05 -4.98 -4.52
N ASP A 17 7.34 -3.91 -4.28
CA ASP A 17 7.67 -3.00 -3.21
C ASP A 17 6.41 -2.29 -2.77
N ALA A 18 6.43 -1.72 -1.57
CA ALA A 18 5.25 -1.08 -1.03
C ALA A 18 5.64 -0.03 0.00
N MET A 19 4.82 0.99 0.10
CA MET A 19 4.98 2.01 1.12
C MET A 19 3.59 2.28 1.68
N VAL A 20 3.46 2.21 3.00
CA VAL A 20 2.18 2.41 3.68
C VAL A 20 2.27 3.67 4.54
N TYR A 21 1.25 4.49 4.47
CA TYR A 21 1.23 5.71 5.28
C TYR A 21 -0.20 6.10 5.59
N GLY A 22 -0.35 6.95 6.60
CA GLY A 22 -1.65 7.47 6.97
C GLY A 22 -1.91 8.77 6.25
N LYS A 23 -3.16 9.01 5.92
CA LYS A 23 -3.56 10.24 5.30
C LYS A 23 -4.78 10.77 6.02
N GLU A 24 -4.82 12.06 6.24
CA GLU A 24 -5.94 12.65 6.95
C GLU A 24 -7.21 12.62 6.12
N ASN A 25 -8.30 12.37 6.78
CA ASN A 25 -9.59 12.31 6.14
C ASN A 25 -10.56 13.10 7.02
N ILE A 26 -11.25 14.04 6.41
CA ILE A 26 -12.13 14.92 7.17
C ILE A 26 -13.24 14.15 7.85
N ILE A 27 -13.72 13.11 7.24
CA ILE A 27 -14.86 12.38 7.78
C ILE A 27 -14.46 11.34 8.81
N THR A 28 -13.44 10.55 8.51
CA THR A 28 -13.08 9.43 9.36
C THR A 28 -11.85 9.67 10.21
N GLY A 29 -11.21 10.80 10.07
CA GLY A 29 -10.01 11.12 10.82
C GLY A 29 -8.77 10.74 10.05
N GLN A 30 -8.52 9.46 9.92
CA GLN A 30 -7.36 8.97 9.18
C GLN A 30 -7.71 7.79 8.34
N THR A 31 -7.01 7.63 7.25
CA THR A 31 -7.18 6.47 6.40
C THR A 31 -5.79 5.92 6.08
N VAL A 32 -5.73 4.63 5.82
CA VAL A 32 -4.47 3.98 5.48
C VAL A 32 -4.34 3.92 3.97
N VAL A 33 -3.22 4.41 3.47
CA VAL A 33 -2.95 4.45 2.04
C VAL A 33 -1.72 3.62 1.75
N CYS A 34 -1.73 2.91 0.63
CA CYS A 34 -0.63 2.07 0.25
C CYS A 34 -0.22 2.37 -1.19
N ASP A 35 1.06 2.67 -1.39
CA ASP A 35 1.62 2.82 -2.72
C ASP A 35 2.39 1.55 -3.02
N VAL A 36 2.10 0.89 -4.12
CA VAL A 36 2.73 -0.38 -4.44
C VAL A 36 3.39 -0.34 -5.81
N VAL A 37 4.49 -1.08 -5.90
CA VAL A 37 5.14 -1.34 -7.17
C VAL A 37 4.84 -2.79 -7.49
N LEU A 38 4.28 -3.05 -8.66
CA LEU A 38 3.89 -4.39 -9.05
C LEU A 38 4.97 -5.04 -9.89
N LYS A 39 5.07 -6.36 -9.79
CA LYS A 39 6.01 -7.10 -10.61
C LYS A 39 5.55 -7.19 -12.05
N GLU A 40 4.23 -7.19 -12.25
CA GLU A 40 3.64 -7.22 -13.57
C GLU A 40 2.45 -6.29 -13.58
N ASP A 41 2.10 -5.80 -14.74
CA ASP A 41 0.98 -4.87 -14.85
C ASP A 41 -0.31 -5.49 -14.37
N MET A 42 -1.06 -4.70 -13.62
CA MET A 42 -2.31 -5.15 -13.08
C MET A 42 -3.15 -3.91 -12.75
N LYS A 43 -4.44 -4.02 -12.83
CA LYS A 43 -5.30 -2.89 -12.53
C LYS A 43 -5.34 -2.64 -11.03
N SER A 44 -5.44 -1.37 -10.65
CA SER A 44 -5.45 -1.04 -9.23
C SER A 44 -6.62 -1.69 -8.51
N LYS A 45 -7.73 -1.87 -9.20
CA LYS A 45 -8.87 -2.54 -8.62
C LYS A 45 -8.53 -3.99 -8.25
N GLU A 46 -7.78 -4.66 -9.11
CA GLU A 46 -7.43 -6.04 -8.88
C GLU A 46 -6.46 -6.20 -7.73
N ILE A 47 -5.42 -5.36 -7.69
CA ILE A 47 -4.45 -5.48 -6.63
C ILE A 47 -5.06 -5.09 -5.28
N LYS A 48 -6.02 -4.18 -5.30
CA LYS A 48 -6.69 -3.81 -4.07
C LYS A 48 -7.45 -4.99 -3.47
N ILE A 49 -8.09 -5.77 -4.32
CA ILE A 49 -8.81 -6.95 -3.87
C ILE A 49 -7.84 -7.98 -3.29
N ILE A 50 -6.70 -8.16 -3.95
CA ILE A 50 -5.69 -9.10 -3.47
C ILE A 50 -5.17 -8.68 -2.11
N ILE A 51 -4.88 -7.40 -1.94
CA ILE A 51 -4.38 -6.89 -0.68
C ILE A 51 -5.40 -7.12 0.43
N ARG A 52 -6.66 -6.86 0.14
CA ARG A 52 -7.69 -7.07 1.13
C ARG A 52 -7.79 -8.52 1.55
N LYS A 53 -7.71 -9.43 0.60
CA LYS A 53 -7.79 -10.83 0.93
C LYS A 53 -6.62 -11.28 1.78
N TYR A 54 -5.43 -10.79 1.48
CA TYR A 54 -4.28 -11.16 2.28
C TYR A 54 -4.36 -10.63 3.70
N CYS A 55 -4.92 -9.45 3.87
CA CYS A 55 -4.94 -8.80 5.17
C CYS A 55 -6.15 -9.15 6.02
N LYS A 56 -7.19 -9.63 5.37
CA LYS A 56 -8.48 -9.78 6.02
C LYS A 56 -8.47 -10.52 7.36
N ASP A 57 -7.76 -11.61 7.43
CA ASP A 57 -7.74 -12.41 8.65
C ASP A 57 -6.51 -12.16 9.51
N LYS A 58 -5.64 -11.28 9.08
CA LYS A 58 -4.38 -11.06 9.77
C LYS A 58 -4.24 -9.69 10.38
N LEU A 59 -5.01 -8.74 9.90
CA LEU A 59 -4.96 -7.38 10.41
C LEU A 59 -6.34 -6.93 10.82
N ALA A 60 -6.39 -6.04 11.80
CA ALA A 60 -7.66 -5.42 12.16
C ALA A 60 -8.17 -4.63 10.95
N SER A 61 -9.48 -4.58 10.80
CA SER A 61 -10.05 -3.97 9.61
C SER A 61 -9.61 -2.51 9.41
N TYR A 62 -9.40 -1.78 10.49
CA TYR A 62 -9.00 -0.38 10.34
C TYR A 62 -7.55 -0.22 9.92
N LYS A 63 -6.79 -1.31 9.91
CA LYS A 63 -5.40 -1.27 9.46
C LYS A 63 -5.26 -1.64 8.00
N ILE A 64 -6.29 -2.17 7.39
CA ILE A 64 -6.23 -2.58 6.00
C ILE A 64 -6.33 -1.33 5.12
N PRO A 65 -5.42 -1.16 4.15
CA PRO A 65 -5.45 0.04 3.31
C PRO A 65 -6.78 0.19 2.60
N THR A 66 -7.31 1.40 2.64
CA THR A 66 -8.54 1.70 1.93
C THR A 66 -8.25 2.30 0.57
N LYS A 67 -7.04 2.76 0.34
CA LYS A 67 -6.66 3.30 -0.94
C LYS A 67 -5.33 2.71 -1.35
N VAL A 68 -5.26 2.22 -2.58
CA VAL A 68 -4.06 1.61 -3.11
C VAL A 68 -3.70 2.32 -4.40
N ASN A 69 -2.47 2.82 -4.47
CA ASN A 69 -1.96 3.48 -5.66
C ASN A 69 -0.87 2.63 -6.25
N ILE A 70 -0.90 2.44 -7.56
CA ILE A 70 0.16 1.73 -8.26
C ILE A 70 1.15 2.78 -8.73
N VAL A 71 2.40 2.63 -8.32
CA VAL A 71 3.44 3.59 -8.69
C VAL A 71 4.57 2.83 -9.36
N GLU A 72 5.41 3.57 -10.06
CA GLU A 72 6.54 2.97 -10.73
C GLU A 72 7.72 2.87 -9.80
N LYS A 73 8.56 1.90 -10.05
CA LYS A 73 9.72 1.67 -9.22
C LYS A 73 10.59 2.91 -9.09
N THR A 74 10.66 3.70 -10.15
CA THR A 74 11.49 4.91 -10.11
C THR A 74 11.02 5.89 -9.06
N ASN A 75 9.75 5.84 -8.67
CA ASN A 75 9.24 6.72 -7.64
C ASN A 75 9.75 6.31 -6.26
N PHE A 76 10.30 5.12 -6.17
CA PHE A 76 10.85 4.63 -4.92
C PHE A 76 12.36 4.72 -4.90
N GLY A 77 12.93 5.25 -5.95
CA GLY A 77 14.34 5.29 -6.18
C GLY A 77 15.13 5.19 -4.92
N ASN A 78 14.63 5.79 -3.92
CA ASN A 78 15.20 5.67 -2.62
C ASN A 78 14.03 5.77 -1.70
N ARG A 79 13.57 4.64 -1.22
CA ARG A 79 12.33 4.67 -0.48
C ARG A 79 12.41 5.48 0.81
N PHE A 80 13.59 5.74 1.29
CA PHE A 80 13.70 6.55 2.48
C PHE A 80 13.72 8.01 2.19
N LYS A 81 13.92 8.40 0.96
CA LYS A 81 13.92 9.74 0.57
C LYS A 81 12.71 10.04 -0.14
N LYS A 82 11.69 9.51 -0.12
CA LYS A 82 10.53 9.94 -0.69
C LYS A 82 10.70 10.90 -1.75
N ILE A 83 10.66 10.58 -2.92
CA ILE A 83 10.80 11.47 -4.01
C ILE A 83 9.61 12.30 -4.15
N ARG A 84 9.80 13.49 -4.21
CA ARG A 84 8.71 14.26 -4.37
C ARG A 84 8.71 15.03 -5.52
N ARG A 85 8.41 15.25 -5.98
CA ARG A 85 8.55 15.76 -6.89
C ARG A 85 8.07 16.51 -7.22
N LYS A 86 8.05 16.72 -6.97
CA LYS A 86 7.74 17.13 -7.25
C LYS A 86 7.43 17.40 -7.43
#